data_a51541d6a3cf7ff62458545b3462236f
#
_entry.id   a51541d6a3cf7ff62458545b3462236f
#
_cell.length_a   1.000
_cell.length_b   1.000
_cell.length_c   1.000
_cell.angle_alpha   90.00
_cell.angle_beta   90.00
_cell.angle_gamma   90.00
#
_symmetry.space_group_name_H-M   'P 1'
#
loop_
_entity.id
_entity.type
_entity.pdbx_description
1 polymer ?
#
loop_
_entity_poly.entity_id
_entity_poly.type
_entity_poly.pdbx_seq_one_letter_code
_entity_poly.pdbx_strand_id
1 'polypeptide(L)'
;MSMNLKAVTSCMGYQQISSLSAASGLTTPQTTPNGLAEKAVFALIVAEGAPVRWRDDGTAPTASVGMPLAIGVPLQYDGDLNKIQFIEQSASAKINISYYL
;
A
#
# COMPACT_ATOMS: atom_id res chain seq x y z
N MET A 1 2.86 9.56 -15.77
CA MET A 1 2.39 8.98 -16.33
C MET A 1 1.91 9.03 -17.04
N SER A 2 2.21 9.00 -17.25
CA SER A 2 1.73 8.81 -17.99
C SER A 2 0.98 8.43 -18.32
N MET A 3 1.05 8.28 -18.55
CA MET A 3 0.44 7.86 -19.00
C MET A 3 -0.14 7.57 -19.45
N ASN A 4 -0.09 7.57 -19.74
CA ASN A 4 -0.68 7.19 -20.30
C ASN A 4 -1.31 6.75 -20.83
N LEU A 5 -1.07 6.98 -21.21
CA LEU A 5 -1.67 6.37 -21.80
C LEU A 5 -2.16 5.53 -21.59
N LYS A 6 -2.71 6.40 -21.61
CA LYS A 6 -2.46 5.19 -21.05
C LYS A 6 -3.55 4.12 -21.10
N ALA A 7 -3.13 3.04 -21.33
CA ALA A 7 -3.98 1.89 -21.31
C ALA A 7 -4.81 1.81 -20.04
N VAL A 8 -5.94 1.14 -20.11
CA VAL A 8 -6.78 0.90 -18.94
C VAL A 8 -6.01 0.09 -17.92
N THR A 9 -5.98 0.57 -16.69
CA THR A 9 -5.37 -0.12 -15.58
C THR A 9 -6.40 -1.00 -14.90
N SER A 10 -6.13 -2.29 -14.84
CA SER A 10 -7.05 -3.24 -14.24
C SER A 10 -6.87 -3.31 -12.73
N CYS A 11 -7.96 -3.16 -11.99
CA CYS A 11 -7.95 -3.37 -10.55
C CYS A 11 -7.73 -4.85 -10.25
N MET A 12 -6.77 -5.15 -9.39
CA MET A 12 -6.43 -6.52 -9.00
C MET A 12 -7.07 -6.93 -7.69
N GLY A 13 -7.53 -5.98 -6.88
CA GLY A 13 -8.13 -6.27 -5.61
C GLY A 13 -7.99 -5.15 -4.62
N TYR A 14 -8.57 -5.35 -3.46
CA TYR A 14 -8.58 -4.39 -2.37
C TYR A 14 -8.19 -5.10 -1.08
N GLN A 15 -7.45 -4.40 -0.21
CA GLN A 15 -7.09 -4.90 1.10
C GLN A 15 -7.22 -3.78 2.12
N GLN A 16 -7.68 -4.12 3.32
CA GLN A 16 -7.61 -3.21 4.44
C GLN A 16 -6.77 -3.86 5.54
N ILE A 17 -5.81 -3.11 6.08
CA ILE A 17 -4.99 -3.58 7.19
C ILE A 17 -5.29 -2.71 8.39
N SER A 18 -5.70 -3.34 9.49
CA SER A 18 -6.04 -2.64 10.74
C SER A 18 -5.10 -3.02 11.89
N SER A 19 -4.20 -3.98 11.70
CA SER A 19 -3.25 -4.42 12.72
C SER A 19 -1.89 -3.78 12.45
N LEU A 20 -1.75 -2.50 12.78
CA LEU A 20 -0.56 -1.72 12.46
C LEU A 20 0.24 -1.29 13.68
N SER A 21 0.00 -1.92 14.84
CA SER A 21 0.79 -1.65 16.05
C SER A 21 2.23 -2.15 15.90
N ALA A 22 2.46 -3.06 14.97
CA ALA A 22 3.79 -3.47 14.53
C ALA A 22 3.85 -3.30 13.01
N ALA A 23 5.06 -3.15 12.47
CA ALA A 23 5.22 -2.98 11.02
C ALA A 23 4.63 -4.16 10.26
N SER A 24 3.90 -3.88 9.20
CA SER A 24 3.20 -4.87 8.41
C SER A 24 3.41 -4.62 6.93
N GLY A 25 3.70 -5.68 6.19
CA GLY A 25 3.75 -5.63 4.73
C GLY A 25 2.38 -5.82 4.11
N LEU A 26 2.35 -5.78 2.78
CA LEU A 26 1.13 -5.94 2.00
C LEU A 26 0.97 -7.38 1.52
N THR A 27 -0.27 -7.79 1.30
CA THR A 27 -0.57 -9.06 0.63
C THR A 27 -0.93 -8.75 -0.83
N THR A 28 0.10 -8.68 -1.66
CA THR A 28 -0.04 -8.29 -3.06
C THR A 28 -0.73 -9.39 -3.86
N PRO A 29 -1.81 -9.07 -4.61
CA PRO A 29 -2.44 -10.06 -5.48
C PRO A 29 -1.47 -10.63 -6.51
N GLN A 30 -1.55 -11.93 -6.73
CA GLN A 30 -0.68 -12.67 -7.65
C GLN A 30 -1.40 -13.13 -8.92
N THR A 31 -2.71 -12.92 -8.99
CA THR A 31 -3.50 -13.26 -10.17
C THR A 31 -4.49 -12.15 -10.47
N THR A 32 -4.84 -12.02 -11.74
CA THR A 32 -5.89 -11.10 -12.16
C THR A 32 -7.26 -11.61 -11.69
N PRO A 33 -8.30 -10.76 -11.67
CA PRO A 33 -9.64 -11.20 -11.31
C PRO A 33 -10.19 -12.34 -12.17
N ASN A 34 -9.71 -12.47 -13.40
CA ASN A 34 -10.12 -13.57 -14.29
C ASN A 34 -9.10 -14.72 -14.32
N GLY A 35 -8.20 -14.78 -13.34
CA GLY A 35 -7.38 -15.96 -13.09
C GLY A 35 -6.03 -16.01 -13.80
N LEU A 36 -5.61 -14.97 -14.49
CA LEU A 36 -4.29 -14.93 -15.12
C LEU A 36 -3.20 -14.73 -14.06
N ALA A 37 -2.07 -15.41 -14.23
CA ALA A 37 -0.95 -15.34 -13.29
C ALA A 37 -0.13 -14.07 -13.53
N GLU A 38 -0.64 -12.95 -13.03
CA GLU A 38 0.04 -11.65 -13.08
C GLU A 38 -0.11 -10.98 -11.72
N LYS A 39 0.94 -10.38 -11.22
CA LYS A 39 0.88 -9.71 -9.92
C LYS A 39 0.72 -8.21 -10.10
N ALA A 40 0.11 -7.58 -9.10
CA ALA A 40 -0.07 -6.14 -9.07
C ALA A 40 1.29 -5.44 -9.08
N VAL A 41 1.37 -4.31 -9.77
CA VAL A 41 2.59 -3.51 -9.87
C VAL A 41 2.40 -2.10 -9.33
N PHE A 42 1.17 -1.74 -8.96
CA PHE A 42 0.83 -0.41 -8.50
C PHE A 42 -0.23 -0.50 -7.41
N ALA A 43 -0.13 0.37 -6.41
CA ALA A 43 -1.12 0.44 -5.34
C ALA A 43 -1.49 1.87 -5.03
N LEU A 44 -2.76 2.09 -4.74
CA LEU A 44 -3.27 3.32 -4.19
C LEU A 44 -3.56 3.07 -2.71
N ILE A 45 -2.92 3.82 -1.83
CA ILE A 45 -2.96 3.57 -0.40
C ILE A 45 -3.43 4.81 0.33
N VAL A 46 -4.41 4.65 1.23
CA VAL A 46 -4.97 5.75 2.01
C VAL A 46 -5.07 5.31 3.46
N ALA A 47 -4.56 6.15 4.37
CA ALA A 47 -4.67 5.92 5.81
C ALA A 47 -5.96 6.50 6.36
N GLU A 48 -6.53 5.81 7.36
CA GLU A 48 -7.66 6.33 8.13
C GLU A 48 -7.49 5.98 9.60
N GLY A 49 -8.18 6.71 10.47
CA GLY A 49 -8.14 6.50 11.92
C GLY A 49 -6.96 7.17 12.59
N ALA A 50 -5.78 7.03 12.03
CA ALA A 50 -4.55 7.68 12.49
C ALA A 50 -3.56 7.70 11.34
N PRO A 51 -2.58 8.61 11.34
CA PRO A 51 -1.54 8.60 10.32
C PRO A 51 -0.61 7.42 10.51
N VAL A 52 0.09 7.04 9.43
CA VAL A 52 1.03 5.93 9.43
C VAL A 52 2.39 6.40 8.92
N ARG A 53 3.39 5.54 9.06
CA ARG A 53 4.70 5.70 8.42
C ARG A 53 5.00 4.46 7.62
N TRP A 54 5.77 4.64 6.56
CA TRP A 54 6.17 3.52 5.71
C TRP A 54 7.64 3.60 5.31
N ARG A 55 8.21 2.45 4.98
CA ARG A 55 9.54 2.33 4.38
C ARG A 55 9.51 1.19 3.38
N ASP A 56 10.34 1.31 2.35
CA ASP A 56 10.46 0.26 1.33
C ASP A 56 11.92 -0.09 1.04
N ASP A 57 12.80 0.19 1.99
CA ASP A 57 14.24 -0.02 1.84
C ASP A 57 14.74 -1.29 2.54
N GLY A 58 13.85 -2.19 2.92
CA GLY A 58 14.22 -3.43 3.58
C GLY A 58 14.30 -3.34 5.09
N THR A 59 14.13 -2.16 5.67
CA THR A 59 14.11 -1.95 7.11
C THR A 59 12.70 -1.56 7.55
N ALA A 60 12.20 -2.16 8.62
CA ALA A 60 10.86 -1.86 9.11
C ALA A 60 10.78 -0.42 9.63
N PRO A 61 9.68 0.29 9.35
CA PRO A 61 9.47 1.61 9.95
C PRO A 61 9.14 1.49 11.44
N THR A 62 9.28 2.61 12.15
CA THR A 62 8.78 2.72 13.52
C THR A 62 7.78 3.87 13.58
N ALA A 63 7.10 4.03 14.71
CA ALA A 63 6.12 5.09 14.86
C ALA A 63 6.73 6.49 14.68
N SER A 64 8.05 6.61 14.81
CA SER A 64 8.74 7.90 14.67
C SER A 64 9.74 7.94 13.50
N VAL A 65 9.99 6.81 12.84
CA VAL A 65 10.97 6.74 11.74
C VAL A 65 10.35 6.07 10.54
N GLY A 66 10.30 6.77 9.43
CA GLY A 66 9.73 6.34 8.17
C GLY A 66 9.09 7.52 7.45
N MET A 67 8.57 7.26 6.26
CA MET A 67 7.89 8.29 5.47
C MET A 67 6.48 8.49 6.03
N PRO A 68 6.11 9.70 6.47
CA PRO A 68 4.78 9.90 7.03
C PRO A 68 3.70 9.91 5.94
N LEU A 69 2.55 9.33 6.26
CA LEU A 69 1.37 9.38 5.41
C LEU A 69 0.20 9.82 6.28
N ALA A 70 -0.30 11.03 6.00
CA ALA A 70 -1.40 11.63 6.75
C ALA A 70 -2.73 10.95 6.38
N ILE A 71 -3.69 11.03 7.29
CA ILE A 71 -5.05 10.52 7.06
C ILE A 71 -5.63 11.16 5.80
N GLY A 72 -6.19 10.33 4.92
CA GLY A 72 -6.92 10.78 3.74
C GLY A 72 -6.05 11.25 2.58
N VAL A 73 -4.73 11.29 2.73
CA VAL A 73 -3.83 11.69 1.65
C VAL A 73 -3.44 10.44 0.84
N PRO A 74 -3.79 10.37 -0.44
CA PRO A 74 -3.48 9.19 -1.23
C PRO A 74 -1.99 9.05 -1.51
N LEU A 75 -1.48 7.83 -1.33
CA LEU A 75 -0.15 7.45 -1.76
C LEU A 75 -0.28 6.58 -3.00
N GLN A 76 0.25 7.07 -4.12
CA GLN A 76 0.32 6.31 -5.35
C GLN A 76 1.69 5.66 -5.41
N TYR A 77 1.73 4.35 -5.23
CA TYR A 77 2.98 3.64 -5.07
C TYR A 77 3.18 2.61 -6.18
N ASP A 78 4.29 2.72 -6.90
CA ASP A 78 4.67 1.81 -7.98
C ASP A 78 6.04 1.19 -7.75
N GLY A 79 6.53 1.23 -6.53
CA GLY A 79 7.78 0.57 -6.16
C GLY A 79 7.57 -0.91 -5.88
N ASP A 80 8.41 -1.46 -5.01
CA ASP A 80 8.35 -2.88 -4.69
C ASP A 80 7.27 -3.15 -3.64
N LEU A 81 6.12 -3.63 -4.10
CA LEU A 81 4.99 -3.93 -3.23
C LEU A 81 5.28 -5.06 -2.24
N ASN A 82 6.33 -5.85 -2.46
CA ASN A 82 6.72 -6.90 -1.53
C ASN A 82 7.63 -6.40 -0.41
N LYS A 83 8.18 -5.19 -0.55
CA LYS A 83 9.10 -4.63 0.44
C LYS A 83 8.48 -3.56 1.32
N ILE A 84 7.49 -2.83 0.82
CA ILE A 84 6.92 -1.71 1.56
C ILE A 84 6.22 -2.22 2.82
N GLN A 85 6.50 -1.55 3.94
CA GLN A 85 5.88 -1.87 5.22
C GLN A 85 5.33 -0.61 5.85
N PHE A 86 4.27 -0.76 6.61
CA PHE A 86 3.54 0.32 7.26
C PHE A 86 3.43 0.07 8.75
N ILE A 87 3.43 1.14 9.53
CA ILE A 87 3.18 1.08 10.97
C ILE A 87 2.36 2.32 11.37
N GLU A 88 1.53 2.17 12.39
CA GLU A 88 0.76 3.32 12.88
C GLU A 88 1.66 4.30 13.62
N GLN A 89 1.35 5.59 13.49
CA GLN A 89 1.98 6.63 14.32
C GLN A 89 1.30 6.73 15.68
N SER A 90 0.03 6.39 15.73
CA SER A 90 -0.73 6.32 16.96
C SER A 90 -1.80 5.24 16.80
N ALA A 91 -2.46 4.87 17.89
CA ALA A 91 -3.36 3.73 17.91
C ALA A 91 -4.54 3.89 16.95
N SER A 92 -5.03 2.74 16.47
CA SER A 92 -6.24 2.62 15.66
C SER A 92 -6.11 3.09 14.22
N ALA A 93 -4.88 3.13 13.70
CA ALA A 93 -4.66 3.39 12.27
C ALA A 93 -5.10 2.19 11.43
N LYS A 94 -5.59 2.50 10.25
CA LYS A 94 -5.87 1.50 9.21
C LYS A 94 -5.31 2.03 7.90
N ILE A 95 -4.94 1.12 7.01
CA ILE A 95 -4.65 1.51 5.62
C ILE A 95 -5.58 0.74 4.69
N ASN A 96 -6.03 1.44 3.67
CA ASN A 96 -6.85 0.87 2.61
C ASN A 96 -6.00 0.85 1.35
N ILE A 97 -5.92 -0.30 0.70
CA ILE A 97 -5.06 -0.49 -0.46
C ILE A 97 -5.89 -1.01 -1.62
N SER A 98 -5.81 -0.32 -2.75
CA SER A 98 -6.35 -0.81 -4.00
C SER A 98 -5.18 -1.16 -4.91
N TYR A 99 -5.17 -2.39 -5.42
CA TYR A 99 -4.06 -2.90 -6.23
C TYR A 99 -4.39 -2.87 -7.71
N TYR A 100 -3.39 -2.58 -8.52
CA TYR A 100 -3.55 -2.46 -9.97
C TYR A 100 -2.43 -3.17 -10.72
N LEU A 101 -2.80 -3.63 -11.90
CA LEU A 101 -1.86 -4.24 -12.83
C LEU A 101 -1.05 -3.18 -13.57
#